data_9eef452edf9cfd8fe75f2d52e58acb92
#
_entry.id   9eef452edf9cfd8fe75f2d52e58acb92
#
_cell.length_a   1.000
_cell.length_b   1.000
_cell.length_c   1.000
_cell.angle_alpha   90.00
_cell.angle_beta   90.00
_cell.angle_gamma   90.00
#
_symmetry.space_group_name_H-M   'P 1'
#
loop_
_entity.id
_entity.type
_entity.pdbx_description
1 polymer ?
#
loop_
_entity_poly.entity_id
_entity_poly.type
_entity_poly.pdbx_seq_one_letter_code
_entity_poly.pdbx_strand_id
1 'polypeptide(L)'
;EPNSLCDAIGFFNPTWDSPDSADDRFFEAVAVAKQILTRQIEAANAVNRADEKVRAAYAASRDGIVVLPCYLPWKNGLYKTDALFVVYPSQRGGWSAQCVTDHRTKKPKLPFPASWAGQPQEVIEARSGLAGISFCHASRFLITAADKQTAVAACRLVLKYNGNNGRS
;
A
#
# COMPACT_ATOMS: atom_id res chain seq x y z
N GLU A 1 1.63 1.61 28.98
CA GLU A 1 1.77 0.22 28.48
C GLU A 1 3.21 -0.03 28.06
N PRO A 2 3.86 -1.12 28.54
CA PRO A 2 5.21 -1.46 28.12
C PRO A 2 5.15 -2.00 26.69
N ASN A 3 5.44 -1.15 25.68
CA ASN A 3 5.38 -1.52 24.26
C ASN A 3 6.59 -0.98 23.48
N SER A 4 7.67 -0.63 24.14
CA SER A 4 8.90 -0.22 23.47
C SER A 4 9.88 -1.39 23.35
N LEU A 5 10.79 -1.31 22.36
CA LEU A 5 11.90 -2.25 22.25
C LEU A 5 12.76 -2.26 23.54
N CYS A 6 12.90 -1.11 24.18
CA CYS A 6 13.65 -0.98 25.43
C CYS A 6 13.02 -1.83 26.54
N ASP A 7 11.69 -1.81 26.68
CA ASP A 7 10.99 -2.64 27.66
C ASP A 7 11.18 -4.13 27.36
N ALA A 8 11.06 -4.53 26.09
CA ALA A 8 11.27 -5.92 25.68
C ALA A 8 12.70 -6.40 25.99
N ILE A 9 13.71 -5.56 25.77
CA ILE A 9 15.10 -5.85 26.14
C ILE A 9 15.26 -5.87 27.66
N GLY A 10 14.57 -5.00 28.38
CA GLY A 10 14.58 -4.97 29.87
C GLY A 10 14.12 -6.27 30.53
N PHE A 11 13.24 -7.06 29.85
CA PHE A 11 12.80 -8.36 30.36
C PHE A 11 13.89 -9.44 30.40
N PHE A 12 15.04 -9.21 29.78
CA PHE A 12 16.20 -10.11 29.90
C PHE A 12 16.97 -9.95 31.21
N ASN A 13 16.73 -8.88 31.97
CA ASN A 13 17.38 -8.77 33.30
C ASN A 13 16.91 -9.90 34.20
N PRO A 14 17.84 -10.59 34.92
CA PRO A 14 17.46 -11.62 35.86
C PRO A 14 16.62 -11.04 36.99
N THR A 15 15.67 -11.83 37.48
CA THR A 15 14.94 -11.47 38.73
C THR A 15 15.87 -11.55 39.94
N TRP A 16 15.50 -10.87 41.01
CA TRP A 16 16.33 -10.79 42.23
C TRP A 16 16.66 -12.16 42.87
N ASP A 17 15.85 -13.17 42.61
CA ASP A 17 15.94 -14.55 43.10
C ASP A 17 16.43 -15.54 42.03
N SER A 18 16.77 -15.08 40.83
CA SER A 18 17.30 -15.93 39.76
C SER A 18 18.76 -16.28 40.00
N PRO A 19 19.17 -17.53 39.81
CA PRO A 19 20.58 -17.93 39.81
C PRO A 19 21.33 -17.53 38.54
N ASP A 20 20.63 -16.93 37.55
CA ASP A 20 21.20 -16.61 36.25
C ASP A 20 22.23 -15.49 36.34
N SER A 21 23.32 -15.62 35.56
CA SER A 21 24.31 -14.57 35.39
C SER A 21 23.72 -13.37 34.65
N ALA A 22 23.89 -12.16 35.21
CA ALA A 22 23.50 -10.93 34.56
C ALA A 22 24.22 -10.73 33.20
N ASP A 23 25.48 -11.16 33.11
CA ASP A 23 26.27 -11.09 31.89
C ASP A 23 25.71 -12.03 30.77
N ASP A 24 25.34 -13.24 31.13
CA ASP A 24 24.76 -14.20 30.20
C ASP A 24 23.42 -13.66 29.64
N ARG A 25 22.58 -13.13 30.53
CA ARG A 25 21.30 -12.50 30.14
C ARG A 25 21.51 -11.25 29.28
N PHE A 26 22.55 -10.47 29.56
CA PHE A 26 22.92 -9.34 28.73
C PHE A 26 23.29 -9.77 27.29
N PHE A 27 24.11 -10.81 27.13
CA PHE A 27 24.47 -11.32 25.80
C PHE A 27 23.28 -11.90 25.05
N GLU A 28 22.33 -12.54 25.72
CA GLU A 28 21.07 -12.95 25.10
C GLU A 28 20.26 -11.74 24.61
N ALA A 29 20.14 -10.70 25.41
CA ALA A 29 19.48 -9.46 25.02
C ALA A 29 20.15 -8.80 23.81
N VAL A 30 21.49 -8.77 23.77
CA VAL A 30 22.28 -8.28 22.63
C VAL A 30 21.99 -9.09 21.37
N ALA A 31 21.90 -10.42 21.47
CA ALA A 31 21.60 -11.26 20.31
C ALA A 31 20.21 -10.97 19.74
N VAL A 32 19.21 -10.80 20.59
CA VAL A 32 17.84 -10.45 20.19
C VAL A 32 17.79 -9.03 19.56
N ALA A 33 18.42 -8.05 20.20
CA ALA A 33 18.50 -6.69 19.69
C ALA A 33 19.15 -6.63 18.30
N LYS A 34 20.24 -7.39 18.11
CA LYS A 34 20.93 -7.51 16.82
C LYS A 34 20.02 -8.11 15.74
N GLN A 35 19.25 -9.14 16.04
CA GLN A 35 18.30 -9.72 15.10
C GLN A 35 17.24 -8.71 14.69
N ILE A 36 16.64 -7.99 15.64
CA ILE A 36 15.63 -6.97 15.36
C ILE A 36 16.20 -5.87 14.47
N LEU A 37 17.37 -5.34 14.82
CA LEU A 37 18.04 -4.29 14.04
C LEU A 37 18.36 -4.76 12.60
N THR A 38 18.87 -5.98 12.45
CA THR A 38 19.13 -6.56 11.14
C THR A 38 17.86 -6.60 10.28
N ARG A 39 16.73 -7.06 10.84
CA ARG A 39 15.45 -7.09 10.14
C ARG A 39 14.94 -5.70 9.77
N GLN A 40 15.13 -4.71 10.63
CA GLN A 40 14.77 -3.33 10.33
C GLN A 40 15.60 -2.75 9.18
N ILE A 41 16.91 -3.02 9.15
CA ILE A 41 17.80 -2.61 8.05
C ILE A 41 17.39 -3.29 6.75
N GLU A 42 17.12 -4.60 6.76
CA GLU A 42 16.63 -5.33 5.60
C GLU A 42 15.32 -4.76 5.06
N ALA A 43 14.38 -4.45 5.94
CA ALA A 43 13.09 -3.83 5.58
C ALA A 43 13.29 -2.44 4.95
N ALA A 44 14.14 -1.60 5.54
CA ALA A 44 14.47 -0.28 5.00
C ALA A 44 15.12 -0.38 3.62
N ASN A 45 16.07 -1.30 3.44
CA ASN A 45 16.70 -1.56 2.14
C ASN A 45 15.72 -2.09 1.10
N ALA A 46 14.74 -2.91 1.51
CA ALA A 46 13.69 -3.39 0.62
C ALA A 46 12.80 -2.24 0.12
N VAL A 47 12.47 -1.27 0.99
CA VAL A 47 11.75 -0.05 0.61
C VAL A 47 12.55 0.77 -0.40
N ASN A 48 13.85 0.97 -0.19
CA ASN A 48 14.71 1.70 -1.12
C ASN A 48 14.78 1.04 -2.50
N ARG A 49 14.94 -0.30 -2.54
CA ARG A 49 14.92 -1.06 -3.81
C ARG A 49 13.56 -0.98 -4.51
N ALA A 50 12.46 -0.91 -3.75
CA ALA A 50 11.15 -0.73 -4.32
C ALA A 50 10.95 0.67 -4.91
N ASP A 51 11.51 1.69 -4.29
CA ASP A 51 11.38 3.09 -4.75
C ASP A 51 11.95 3.29 -6.16
N GLU A 52 13.08 2.67 -6.49
CA GLU A 52 13.64 2.68 -7.84
C GLU A 52 12.69 2.09 -8.88
N LYS A 53 12.08 0.92 -8.56
CA LYS A 53 11.10 0.27 -9.45
C LYS A 53 9.82 1.11 -9.59
N VAL A 54 9.37 1.72 -8.51
CA VAL A 54 8.20 2.61 -8.52
C VAL A 54 8.46 3.84 -9.37
N ARG A 55 9.64 4.46 -9.25
CA ARG A 55 10.04 5.62 -10.08
C ARG A 55 10.13 5.26 -11.57
N ALA A 56 10.70 4.11 -11.89
CA ALA A 56 10.75 3.62 -13.27
C ALA A 56 9.34 3.40 -13.84
N ALA A 57 8.45 2.77 -13.07
CA ALA A 57 7.06 2.57 -13.47
C ALA A 57 6.30 3.90 -13.61
N TYR A 58 6.57 4.87 -12.73
CA TYR A 58 5.99 6.22 -12.83
C TYR A 58 6.48 6.94 -14.09
N ALA A 59 7.77 6.90 -14.39
CA ALA A 59 8.32 7.52 -15.60
C ALA A 59 7.74 6.92 -16.90
N ALA A 60 7.35 5.63 -16.88
CA ALA A 60 6.68 4.95 -17.98
C ALA A 60 5.15 5.12 -17.96
N SER A 61 4.58 5.76 -16.94
CA SER A 61 3.14 5.91 -16.76
C SER A 61 2.53 6.88 -17.75
N ARG A 62 1.24 6.70 -18.02
CA ARG A 62 0.42 7.62 -18.84
C ARG A 62 -0.86 7.96 -18.08
N ASP A 63 -1.36 9.17 -18.29
CA ASP A 63 -2.62 9.65 -17.72
C ASP A 63 -2.68 9.57 -16.18
N GLY A 64 -1.53 9.63 -15.49
CA GLY A 64 -1.47 9.51 -14.03
C GLY A 64 -1.77 8.10 -13.50
N ILE A 65 -1.75 7.06 -14.36
CA ILE A 65 -1.97 5.65 -13.99
C ILE A 65 -0.62 4.92 -14.00
N VAL A 66 -0.13 4.55 -12.82
CA VAL A 66 1.12 3.80 -12.64
C VAL A 66 0.81 2.32 -12.55
N VAL A 67 1.43 1.49 -13.40
CA VAL A 67 1.25 0.02 -13.37
C VAL A 67 2.52 -0.62 -12.83
N LEU A 68 2.37 -1.38 -11.73
CA LEU A 68 3.47 -2.11 -11.10
C LEU A 68 3.43 -3.60 -11.50
N PRO A 69 4.60 -4.26 -11.68
CA PRO A 69 4.66 -5.67 -12.04
C PRO A 69 4.27 -6.61 -10.87
N CYS A 70 4.38 -6.12 -9.64
CA CYS A 70 3.97 -6.79 -8.41
C CYS A 70 3.60 -5.75 -7.36
N TYR A 71 3.05 -6.17 -6.22
CA TYR A 71 2.86 -5.26 -5.10
C TYR A 71 4.24 -4.78 -4.59
N LEU A 72 4.41 -3.47 -4.54
CA LEU A 72 5.58 -2.78 -4.00
C LEU A 72 5.13 -1.70 -3.01
N PRO A 73 5.94 -1.33 -2.01
CA PRO A 73 5.67 -0.20 -1.12
C PRO A 73 5.82 1.13 -1.87
N TRP A 74 4.84 1.48 -2.67
CA TRP A 74 4.84 2.59 -3.64
C TRP A 74 4.49 3.97 -3.04
N LYS A 75 3.91 4.02 -1.85
CA LYS A 75 3.32 5.25 -1.30
C LYS A 75 4.30 6.41 -1.24
N ASN A 76 5.50 6.17 -0.67
CA ASN A 76 6.51 7.22 -0.50
C ASN A 76 7.00 7.77 -1.85
N GLY A 77 7.16 6.91 -2.85
CA GLY A 77 7.63 7.30 -4.18
C GLY A 77 6.61 8.11 -4.98
N LEU A 78 5.32 8.02 -4.67
CA LEU A 78 4.25 8.64 -5.47
C LEU A 78 3.46 9.76 -4.79
N TYR A 79 3.60 9.99 -3.49
CA TYR A 79 2.84 11.01 -2.77
C TYR A 79 2.96 12.42 -3.35
N LYS A 80 4.16 12.79 -3.79
CA LYS A 80 4.49 14.14 -4.29
C LYS A 80 4.47 14.25 -5.82
N THR A 81 4.04 13.19 -6.51
CA THR A 81 3.94 13.17 -7.98
C THR A 81 2.52 13.54 -8.41
N ASP A 82 2.27 13.62 -9.70
CA ASP A 82 0.94 13.81 -10.30
C ASP A 82 0.19 12.48 -10.52
N ALA A 83 0.79 11.34 -10.16
CA ALA A 83 0.12 10.05 -10.20
C ALA A 83 -1.21 10.07 -9.43
N LEU A 84 -2.26 9.51 -10.03
CA LEU A 84 -3.62 9.46 -9.50
C LEU A 84 -4.00 8.05 -9.05
N PHE A 85 -3.53 7.03 -9.79
CA PHE A 85 -3.82 5.62 -9.53
C PHE A 85 -2.57 4.77 -9.63
N VAL A 86 -2.53 3.71 -8.82
CA VAL A 86 -1.55 2.63 -8.89
C VAL A 86 -2.26 1.32 -9.12
N VAL A 87 -1.88 0.58 -10.16
CA VAL A 87 -2.45 -0.71 -10.54
C VAL A 87 -1.39 -1.79 -10.35
N TYR A 88 -1.73 -2.87 -9.64
CA TYR A 88 -0.81 -3.95 -9.32
C TYR A 88 -1.53 -5.29 -9.12
N PRO A 89 -0.84 -6.44 -9.31
CA PRO A 89 -1.39 -7.76 -9.01
C PRO A 89 -1.76 -7.88 -7.53
N SER A 90 -2.97 -8.33 -7.24
CA SER A 90 -3.42 -8.57 -5.87
C SER A 90 -2.84 -9.88 -5.34
N GLN A 91 -2.42 -9.90 -4.07
CA GLN A 91 -1.99 -11.13 -3.39
C GLN A 91 -3.13 -12.15 -3.19
N ARG A 92 -4.37 -11.71 -3.33
CA ARG A 92 -5.58 -12.54 -3.22
C ARG A 92 -6.13 -13.01 -4.57
N GLY A 93 -5.37 -12.82 -5.64
CA GLY A 93 -5.79 -13.05 -7.01
C GLY A 93 -6.35 -11.81 -7.70
N GLY A 94 -6.32 -11.79 -9.03
CA GLY A 94 -6.72 -10.65 -9.83
C GLY A 94 -5.78 -9.44 -9.68
N TRP A 95 -6.34 -8.24 -9.90
CA TRP A 95 -5.61 -6.98 -9.91
C TRP A 95 -6.30 -5.96 -9.01
N SER A 96 -5.50 -5.10 -8.40
CA SER A 96 -5.99 -3.97 -7.61
C SER A 96 -5.66 -2.66 -8.32
N ALA A 97 -6.57 -1.69 -8.25
CA ALA A 97 -6.27 -0.30 -8.55
C ALA A 97 -6.54 0.53 -7.30
N GLN A 98 -5.54 1.28 -6.87
CA GLN A 98 -5.60 2.09 -5.66
C GLN A 98 -5.34 3.55 -5.98
N CYS A 99 -6.14 4.44 -5.39
CA CYS A 99 -5.93 5.87 -5.51
C CYS A 99 -4.65 6.31 -4.81
N VAL A 100 -3.86 7.16 -5.45
CA VAL A 100 -2.75 7.83 -4.78
C VAL A 100 -3.31 8.86 -3.81
N THR A 101 -2.79 8.85 -2.59
CA THR A 101 -3.21 9.77 -1.53
C THR A 101 -2.45 11.08 -1.67
N ASP A 102 -3.14 12.20 -1.53
CA ASP A 102 -2.50 13.51 -1.41
C ASP A 102 -1.74 13.59 -0.07
N HIS A 103 -0.49 14.04 -0.11
CA HIS A 103 0.39 14.02 1.07
C HIS A 103 -0.03 15.01 2.17
N ARG A 104 -0.75 16.09 1.81
CA ARG A 104 -1.21 17.14 2.74
C ARG A 104 -2.56 16.78 3.35
N THR A 105 -3.52 16.43 2.50
CA THR A 105 -4.90 16.19 2.94
C THR A 105 -5.16 14.78 3.46
N LYS A 106 -4.24 13.83 3.15
CA LYS A 106 -4.38 12.40 3.44
C LYS A 106 -5.61 11.74 2.80
N LYS A 107 -6.23 12.42 1.83
CA LYS A 107 -7.37 11.91 1.06
C LYS A 107 -6.92 11.37 -0.30
N PRO A 108 -7.67 10.47 -0.94
CA PRO A 108 -7.43 10.09 -2.33
C PRO A 108 -7.41 11.33 -3.23
N LYS A 109 -6.40 11.44 -4.11
CA LYS A 109 -6.33 12.55 -5.09
C LYS A 109 -7.52 12.53 -6.04
N LEU A 110 -7.93 11.33 -6.44
CA LEU A 110 -9.10 11.10 -7.28
C LEU A 110 -9.80 9.81 -6.83
N PRO A 111 -10.89 9.89 -6.04
CA PRO A 111 -11.59 8.71 -5.55
C PRO A 111 -12.41 8.05 -6.66
N PHE A 112 -12.64 6.74 -6.55
CA PHE A 112 -13.58 6.00 -7.38
C PHE A 112 -15.01 6.52 -7.20
N PRO A 113 -15.93 6.30 -8.19
CA PRO A 113 -17.29 6.82 -8.12
C PRO A 113 -18.04 6.38 -6.87
N ALA A 114 -18.82 7.29 -6.28
CA ALA A 114 -19.65 6.98 -5.12
C ALA A 114 -20.68 5.89 -5.42
N SER A 115 -21.12 5.81 -6.68
CA SER A 115 -22.03 4.77 -7.15
C SER A 115 -21.47 3.35 -7.14
N TRP A 116 -20.14 3.17 -7.02
CA TRP A 116 -19.48 1.86 -6.92
C TRP A 116 -19.20 1.45 -5.48
N ALA A 117 -19.17 2.41 -4.56
CA ALA A 117 -18.74 2.23 -3.19
C ALA A 117 -19.56 1.17 -2.44
N GLY A 118 -18.91 0.07 -2.02
CA GLY A 118 -19.54 -1.01 -1.25
C GLY A 118 -20.63 -1.79 -1.99
N GLN A 119 -20.74 -1.63 -3.31
CA GLN A 119 -21.75 -2.30 -4.10
C GLN A 119 -21.32 -3.72 -4.49
N PRO A 120 -22.26 -4.66 -4.71
CA PRO A 120 -21.99 -5.96 -5.32
C PRO A 120 -21.42 -5.82 -6.74
N GLN A 121 -20.69 -6.85 -7.18
CA GLN A 121 -20.02 -6.89 -8.49
C GLN A 121 -20.98 -6.52 -9.64
N GLU A 122 -22.14 -7.14 -9.70
CA GLU A 122 -23.11 -6.96 -10.78
C GLU A 122 -23.58 -5.50 -10.89
N VAL A 123 -23.69 -4.83 -9.75
CA VAL A 123 -24.08 -3.41 -9.72
C VAL A 123 -22.94 -2.51 -10.20
N ILE A 124 -21.69 -2.84 -9.82
CA ILE A 124 -20.52 -2.08 -10.29
C ILE A 124 -20.35 -2.26 -11.80
N GLU A 125 -20.46 -3.49 -12.30
CA GLU A 125 -20.37 -3.80 -13.73
C GLU A 125 -21.46 -3.09 -14.55
N ALA A 126 -22.71 -3.14 -14.09
CA ALA A 126 -23.82 -2.44 -14.73
C ALA A 126 -23.61 -0.91 -14.80
N ARG A 127 -23.05 -0.31 -13.73
CA ARG A 127 -22.82 1.15 -13.66
C ARG A 127 -21.56 1.60 -14.39
N SER A 128 -20.54 0.77 -14.43
CA SER A 128 -19.27 1.08 -15.10
C SER A 128 -19.26 0.72 -16.58
N GLY A 129 -20.07 -0.24 -16.99
CA GLY A 129 -19.99 -0.89 -18.29
C GLY A 129 -18.74 -1.78 -18.45
N LEU A 130 -18.06 -2.12 -17.34
CA LEU A 130 -16.83 -2.93 -17.34
C LEU A 130 -17.09 -4.24 -16.58
N ALA A 131 -17.01 -5.37 -17.27
CA ALA A 131 -17.05 -6.67 -16.63
C ALA A 131 -15.75 -6.94 -15.85
N GLY A 132 -15.86 -7.68 -14.73
CA GLY A 132 -14.73 -8.13 -13.94
C GLY A 132 -14.26 -7.16 -12.85
N ILE A 133 -14.98 -6.08 -12.53
CA ILE A 133 -14.73 -5.28 -11.33
C ILE A 133 -15.46 -5.93 -10.17
N SER A 134 -14.74 -6.69 -9.34
CA SER A 134 -15.31 -7.52 -8.29
C SER A 134 -15.59 -6.79 -6.97
N PHE A 135 -14.95 -5.65 -6.74
CA PHE A 135 -15.06 -4.93 -5.47
C PHE A 135 -14.71 -3.45 -5.61
N CYS A 136 -15.40 -2.59 -4.87
CA CYS A 136 -14.99 -1.21 -4.63
C CYS A 136 -15.15 -0.89 -3.14
N HIS A 137 -14.06 -0.45 -2.51
CA HIS A 137 -14.06 -0.11 -1.08
C HIS A 137 -15.04 1.02 -0.78
N ALA A 138 -15.73 0.96 0.36
CA ALA A 138 -16.69 1.99 0.78
C ALA A 138 -16.09 3.40 0.83
N SER A 139 -14.82 3.53 1.23
CA SER A 139 -14.08 4.80 1.20
C SER A 139 -13.51 5.15 -0.19
N ARG A 140 -13.84 4.43 -1.23
CA ARG A 140 -13.56 4.72 -2.65
C ARG A 140 -12.10 4.86 -3.05
N PHE A 141 -11.18 4.31 -2.24
CA PHE A 141 -9.75 4.42 -2.52
C PHE A 141 -9.16 3.21 -3.26
N LEU A 142 -9.90 2.10 -3.34
CA LEU A 142 -9.43 0.82 -3.86
C LEU A 142 -10.57 0.12 -4.60
N ILE A 143 -10.22 -0.47 -5.75
CA ILE A 143 -11.02 -1.49 -6.45
C ILE A 143 -10.21 -2.75 -6.66
N THR A 144 -10.89 -3.87 -6.85
CA THR A 144 -10.30 -5.11 -7.37
C THR A 144 -10.97 -5.49 -8.69
N ALA A 145 -10.19 -6.07 -9.59
CA ALA A 145 -10.61 -6.49 -10.91
C ALA A 145 -10.02 -7.85 -11.28
N ALA A 146 -10.66 -8.54 -12.21
CA ALA A 146 -10.22 -9.87 -12.66
C ALA A 146 -8.83 -9.82 -13.32
N ASP A 147 -8.55 -8.77 -14.08
CA ASP A 147 -7.31 -8.62 -14.84
C ASP A 147 -6.79 -7.17 -14.86
N LYS A 148 -5.58 -6.99 -15.38
CA LYS A 148 -4.90 -5.70 -15.51
C LYS A 148 -5.66 -4.72 -16.40
N GLN A 149 -6.19 -5.20 -17.51
CA GLN A 149 -6.86 -4.38 -18.51
C GLN A 149 -8.12 -3.76 -17.92
N THR A 150 -8.91 -4.56 -17.21
CA THR A 150 -10.12 -4.10 -16.50
C THR A 150 -9.77 -3.09 -15.40
N ALA A 151 -8.72 -3.33 -14.60
CA ALA A 151 -8.28 -2.39 -13.56
C ALA A 151 -7.86 -1.04 -14.15
N VAL A 152 -7.08 -1.05 -15.25
CA VAL A 152 -6.65 0.18 -15.95
C VAL A 152 -7.85 0.87 -16.61
N ALA A 153 -8.76 0.11 -17.24
CA ALA A 153 -9.97 0.67 -17.88
C ALA A 153 -10.86 1.38 -16.84
N ALA A 154 -10.99 0.82 -15.64
CA ALA A 154 -11.73 1.45 -14.55
C ALA A 154 -11.10 2.80 -14.15
N CYS A 155 -9.77 2.87 -14.01
CA CYS A 155 -9.07 4.13 -13.74
C CYS A 155 -9.31 5.17 -14.86
N ARG A 156 -9.20 4.77 -16.13
CA ARG A 156 -9.45 5.66 -17.28
C ARG A 156 -10.89 6.17 -17.32
N LEU A 157 -11.84 5.33 -16.96
CA LEU A 157 -13.25 5.74 -16.87
C LEU A 157 -13.46 6.84 -15.85
N VAL A 158 -12.82 6.72 -14.68
CA VAL A 158 -12.86 7.76 -13.62
C VAL A 158 -12.23 9.06 -14.10
N LEU A 159 -11.11 9.01 -14.83
CA LEU A 159 -10.49 10.20 -15.43
C LEU A 159 -11.43 10.91 -16.40
N LYS A 160 -12.16 10.18 -17.25
CA LYS A 160 -13.15 10.74 -18.17
C LYS A 160 -14.30 11.43 -17.44
N TYR A 161 -14.85 10.81 -16.39
CA TYR A 161 -15.91 11.41 -15.60
C TYR A 161 -15.49 12.73 -14.96
N ASN A 162 -14.26 12.80 -14.46
CA ASN A 162 -13.74 14.02 -13.83
C ASN A 162 -13.41 15.11 -14.84
N GLY A 163 -12.90 14.75 -16.04
CA GLY A 163 -12.61 15.70 -17.12
C GLY A 163 -13.87 16.35 -17.70
N ASN A 164 -15.00 15.65 -17.68
CA ASN A 164 -16.28 16.20 -18.15
C ASN A 164 -16.96 17.13 -17.11
N ASN A 165 -16.72 16.90 -15.81
CA ASN A 165 -17.29 17.74 -14.74
C ASN A 165 -16.47 19.02 -14.47
N GLY A 166 -15.27 19.14 -15.01
CA GLY A 166 -14.42 20.33 -14.87
C GLY A 166 -14.55 21.37 -16.00
N ARG A 167 -15.47 21.15 -16.95
CA ARG A 167 -15.74 22.05 -18.08
C ARG A 167 -17.12 22.75 -18.04
N SER A 168 -17.75 22.76 -16.86
CA SER A 168 -19.02 23.48 -16.63
C SER A 168 -18.81 24.74 -15.82
#